data_acf19d39f99be337f5e3cd69625205f0
#
_entry.id   acf19d39f99be337f5e3cd69625205f0
#
_cell.length_a   1.000
_cell.length_b   1.000
_cell.length_c   1.000
_cell.angle_alpha   90.00
_cell.angle_beta   90.00
_cell.angle_gamma   90.00
#
_symmetry.space_group_name_H-M   'P 1'
#
loop_
_entity.id
_entity.type
_entity.pdbx_description
1 polymer ?
#
loop_
_entity_poly.entity_id
_entity_poly.type
_entity_poly.pdbx_seq_one_letter_code
_entity_poly.pdbx_strand_id
1 'polypeptide(L)'
;MAPCYCHLENRAALKIEGEDRKNLLQGLISNDALTLGRDRAAWAALLTPQGKFLHEFCLVEQGETLFLEGEAERLPDLTRRLTLYKLRSKVTLTPAPEFAVVALFGAGASEKAALPETAGAAKPVFDGIAFVDPRLPDLGLRALLPRDSFAATLESAGFEPEQSGAYERLRIGLGIPDGSRDLEIEKTTLMEAGFDELGGIDWKKGCFIGQELTARMRYRGLVKRRLV
;
A
#
# COMPACT_ATOMS: atom_id res chain seq x y z
N MET A 1 0.28 23.84 5.66
CA MET A 1 1.49 23.46 4.92
C MET A 1 1.12 23.49 3.45
N ALA A 2 1.96 24.07 2.58
CA ALA A 2 1.78 24.03 1.12
C ALA A 2 1.81 22.59 0.60
N PRO A 3 1.31 22.33 -0.62
CA PRO A 3 1.40 20.99 -1.21
C PRO A 3 2.86 20.59 -1.45
N CYS A 4 3.28 19.49 -0.83
CA CYS A 4 4.64 18.99 -0.85
C CYS A 4 4.71 17.57 -1.39
N TYR A 5 5.90 17.16 -1.86
CA TYR A 5 6.19 15.77 -2.19
C TYR A 5 7.40 15.24 -1.41
N CYS A 6 7.37 13.95 -1.09
CA CYS A 6 8.45 13.20 -0.46
C CYS A 6 8.74 11.94 -1.27
N HIS A 7 9.99 11.75 -1.73
CA HIS A 7 10.43 10.49 -2.29
C HIS A 7 10.60 9.45 -1.18
N LEU A 8 9.81 8.40 -1.21
CA LEU A 8 9.87 7.31 -0.24
C LEU A 8 10.93 6.28 -0.68
N GLU A 9 12.20 6.58 -0.45
CA GLU A 9 13.32 5.73 -0.90
C GLU A 9 13.32 4.33 -0.28
N ASN A 10 12.69 4.18 0.89
CA ASN A 10 12.49 2.90 1.56
C ASN A 10 11.35 2.06 0.95
N ARG A 11 10.69 2.56 -0.10
CA ARG A 11 9.58 1.89 -0.78
C ARG A 11 9.94 1.61 -2.23
N ALA A 12 9.41 0.51 -2.77
CA ALA A 12 9.62 0.13 -4.18
C ALA A 12 8.37 -0.54 -4.75
N ALA A 13 8.31 -0.60 -6.09
CA ALA A 13 7.19 -1.16 -6.82
C ALA A 13 7.52 -2.52 -7.44
N LEU A 14 6.50 -3.40 -7.46
CA LEU A 14 6.48 -4.69 -8.15
C LEU A 14 5.30 -4.69 -9.12
N LYS A 15 5.53 -5.03 -10.39
CA LYS A 15 4.48 -5.31 -11.37
C LYS A 15 3.96 -6.73 -11.19
N ILE A 16 2.65 -6.87 -11.20
CA ILE A 16 1.94 -8.15 -11.18
C ILE A 16 1.03 -8.18 -12.41
N GLU A 17 1.37 -9.02 -13.37
CA GLU A 17 0.72 -9.10 -14.67
C GLU A 17 0.19 -10.51 -14.94
N GLY A 18 -0.73 -10.63 -15.89
CA GLY A 18 -1.35 -11.90 -16.26
C GLY A 18 -2.80 -12.03 -15.80
N GLU A 19 -3.52 -12.95 -16.44
CA GLU A 19 -4.99 -13.08 -16.26
C GLU A 19 -5.39 -13.48 -14.84
N ASP A 20 -4.53 -14.23 -14.13
CA ASP A 20 -4.81 -14.72 -12.79
C ASP A 20 -4.32 -13.80 -11.66
N ARG A 21 -3.78 -12.60 -11.96
CA ARG A 21 -3.13 -11.71 -10.97
C ARG A 21 -4.00 -11.40 -9.75
N LYS A 22 -5.26 -11.06 -9.96
CA LYS A 22 -6.18 -10.74 -8.86
C LYS A 22 -6.60 -11.99 -8.09
N ASN A 23 -6.87 -13.08 -8.79
CA ASN A 23 -7.27 -14.35 -8.18
C ASN A 23 -6.15 -14.93 -7.30
N LEU A 24 -4.89 -14.83 -7.75
CA LEU A 24 -3.73 -15.22 -6.95
C LEU A 24 -3.68 -14.43 -5.63
N LEU A 25 -3.80 -13.11 -5.70
CA LEU A 25 -3.73 -12.27 -4.51
C LEU A 25 -4.94 -12.46 -3.60
N GLN A 26 -6.12 -12.75 -4.17
CA GLN A 26 -7.36 -12.90 -3.41
C GLN A 26 -7.26 -13.94 -2.29
N GLY A 27 -6.57 -15.03 -2.50
CA GLY A 27 -6.34 -16.07 -1.49
C GLY A 27 -5.19 -15.80 -0.52
N LEU A 28 -4.38 -14.78 -0.77
CA LEU A 28 -3.13 -14.55 -0.03
C LEU A 28 -3.16 -13.35 0.90
N ILE A 29 -3.82 -12.26 0.50
CA ILE A 29 -3.73 -10.95 1.18
C ILE A 29 -4.95 -10.63 2.02
N SER A 30 -4.81 -9.74 2.98
CA SER A 30 -5.88 -9.38 3.94
C SER A 30 -7.02 -8.58 3.33
N ASN A 31 -6.83 -7.91 2.20
CA ASN A 31 -7.84 -7.07 1.54
C ASN A 31 -8.34 -7.68 0.23
N ASP A 32 -9.44 -7.17 -0.31
CA ASP A 32 -10.08 -7.70 -1.50
C ASP A 32 -9.38 -7.24 -2.79
N ALA A 33 -8.64 -8.17 -3.42
CA ALA A 33 -7.94 -7.93 -4.67
C ALA A 33 -8.88 -7.84 -5.89
N LEU A 34 -10.07 -8.43 -5.81
CA LEU A 34 -11.04 -8.43 -6.92
C LEU A 34 -11.74 -7.08 -7.10
N THR A 35 -11.81 -6.27 -6.03
CA THR A 35 -12.39 -4.93 -6.07
C THR A 35 -11.43 -3.86 -6.57
N LEU A 36 -10.16 -4.19 -6.78
CA LEU A 36 -9.18 -3.27 -7.37
C LEU A 36 -9.56 -2.95 -8.82
N GLY A 37 -9.40 -1.69 -9.18
CA GLY A 37 -9.72 -1.19 -10.50
C GLY A 37 -8.87 0.04 -10.85
N ARG A 38 -9.18 0.67 -11.99
CA ARG A 38 -8.46 1.86 -12.49
C ARG A 38 -8.61 3.08 -11.58
N ASP A 39 -9.61 3.08 -10.73
CA ASP A 39 -10.04 4.18 -9.85
C ASP A 39 -9.92 3.82 -8.36
N ARG A 40 -9.39 2.62 -8.05
CA ARG A 40 -9.33 2.14 -6.68
C ARG A 40 -8.02 1.45 -6.35
N ALA A 41 -7.33 1.97 -5.34
CA ALA A 41 -6.22 1.36 -4.64
C ALA A 41 -6.68 0.74 -3.30
N ALA A 42 -5.89 -0.19 -2.76
CA ALA A 42 -6.12 -0.77 -1.44
C ALA A 42 -4.80 -0.97 -0.70
N TRP A 43 -4.86 -0.94 0.62
CA TRP A 43 -3.76 -1.36 1.50
C TRP A 43 -4.05 -2.75 2.04
N ALA A 44 -3.04 -3.61 2.08
CA ALA A 44 -3.17 -4.99 2.49
C ALA A 44 -1.91 -5.52 3.16
N ALA A 45 -2.04 -6.68 3.81
CA ALA A 45 -0.92 -7.43 4.35
C ALA A 45 -0.87 -8.86 3.81
N LEU A 46 0.34 -9.41 3.75
CA LEU A 46 0.62 -10.84 3.67
C LEU A 46 0.98 -11.35 5.07
N LEU A 47 0.41 -12.47 5.47
CA LEU A 47 0.57 -13.07 6.79
C LEU A 47 1.27 -14.42 6.73
N THR A 48 1.80 -14.87 7.87
CA THR A 48 2.10 -16.28 8.09
C THR A 48 0.80 -17.09 8.14
N PRO A 49 0.83 -18.43 7.93
CA PRO A 49 -0.35 -19.27 8.15
C PRO A 49 -0.94 -19.15 9.58
N GLN A 50 -0.12 -18.77 10.56
CA GLN A 50 -0.53 -18.53 11.94
C GLN A 50 -1.12 -17.13 12.18
N GLY A 51 -1.29 -16.31 11.12
CA GLY A 51 -1.90 -14.98 11.19
C GLY A 51 -0.98 -13.87 11.72
N LYS A 52 0.35 -14.03 11.59
CA LYS A 52 1.32 -13.02 11.98
C LYS A 52 1.79 -12.20 10.79
N PHE A 53 2.08 -10.93 11.03
CA PHE A 53 2.55 -9.97 10.04
C PHE A 53 3.83 -10.44 9.33
N LEU A 54 3.83 -10.38 8.01
CA LEU A 54 5.03 -10.58 7.17
C LEU A 54 5.35 -9.33 6.36
N HIS A 55 4.41 -8.84 5.57
CA HIS A 55 4.56 -7.67 4.70
C HIS A 55 3.28 -6.85 4.69
N GLU A 56 3.40 -5.55 4.49
CA GLU A 56 2.31 -4.67 4.11
C GLU A 56 2.64 -3.96 2.80
N PHE A 57 1.63 -3.58 2.05
CA PHE A 57 1.80 -2.93 0.75
C PHE A 57 0.51 -2.26 0.31
N CYS A 58 0.66 -1.26 -0.56
CA CYS A 58 -0.46 -0.73 -1.33
C CYS A 58 -0.54 -1.42 -2.69
N LEU A 59 -1.76 -1.53 -3.20
CA LEU A 59 -2.08 -2.11 -4.50
C LEU A 59 -2.86 -1.10 -5.32
N VAL A 60 -2.47 -0.91 -6.58
CA VAL A 60 -3.18 -0.03 -7.53
C VAL A 60 -3.06 -0.60 -8.94
N GLU A 61 -4.11 -0.46 -9.76
CA GLU A 61 -4.12 -0.98 -11.13
C GLU A 61 -3.98 0.14 -12.15
N GLN A 62 -3.08 -0.04 -13.12
CA GLN A 62 -2.94 0.82 -14.28
C GLN A 62 -2.91 -0.03 -15.55
N GLY A 63 -3.90 0.12 -16.41
CA GLY A 63 -4.05 -0.74 -17.58
C GLY A 63 -4.32 -2.19 -17.17
N GLU A 64 -3.48 -3.10 -17.64
CA GLU A 64 -3.53 -4.53 -17.29
C GLU A 64 -2.51 -4.93 -16.23
N THR A 65 -1.75 -3.96 -15.72
CA THR A 65 -0.74 -4.17 -14.68
C THR A 65 -1.28 -3.77 -13.33
N LEU A 66 -1.17 -4.66 -12.36
CA LEU A 66 -1.38 -4.37 -10.95
C LEU A 66 -0.03 -4.06 -10.34
N PHE A 67 0.13 -2.87 -9.80
CA PHE A 67 1.31 -2.46 -9.05
C PHE A 67 1.12 -2.77 -7.57
N LEU A 68 2.13 -3.38 -6.98
CA LEU A 68 2.28 -3.56 -5.54
C LEU A 68 3.42 -2.65 -5.09
N GLU A 69 3.15 -1.75 -4.16
CA GLU A 69 4.12 -0.85 -3.56
C GLU A 69 4.36 -1.30 -2.12
N GLY A 70 5.61 -1.69 -1.81
CA GLY A 70 6.00 -2.22 -0.50
C GLY A 70 7.42 -1.83 -0.09
N GLU A 71 7.89 -2.34 1.05
CA GLU A 71 9.24 -2.07 1.57
C GLU A 71 10.31 -2.52 0.58
N ALA A 72 11.20 -1.60 0.15
CA ALA A 72 12.21 -1.85 -0.87
C ALA A 72 13.16 -3.00 -0.50
N GLU A 73 13.72 -2.98 0.71
CA GLU A 73 14.65 -4.00 1.19
C GLU A 73 14.00 -5.39 1.32
N ARG A 74 12.68 -5.44 1.52
CA ARG A 74 11.93 -6.68 1.72
C ARG A 74 11.15 -7.13 0.49
N LEU A 75 11.17 -6.35 -0.59
CA LEU A 75 10.49 -6.68 -1.84
C LEU A 75 10.97 -8.02 -2.45
N PRO A 76 12.26 -8.39 -2.40
CA PRO A 76 12.71 -9.71 -2.85
C PRO A 76 12.10 -10.88 -2.07
N ASP A 77 11.96 -10.78 -0.74
CA ASP A 77 11.30 -11.82 0.07
C ASP A 77 9.81 -11.91 -0.25
N LEU A 78 9.13 -10.76 -0.37
CA LEU A 78 7.72 -10.73 -0.78
C LEU A 78 7.51 -11.37 -2.15
N THR A 79 8.34 -11.02 -3.14
CA THR A 79 8.29 -11.59 -4.50
C THR A 79 8.51 -13.11 -4.47
N ARG A 80 9.49 -13.58 -3.71
CA ARG A 80 9.75 -15.02 -3.52
C ARG A 80 8.53 -15.73 -2.91
N ARG A 81 7.92 -15.17 -1.88
CA ARG A 81 6.72 -15.74 -1.23
C ARG A 81 5.54 -15.81 -2.19
N LEU A 82 5.24 -14.74 -2.90
CA LEU A 82 4.17 -14.74 -3.92
C LEU A 82 4.43 -15.76 -5.03
N THR A 83 5.70 -15.92 -5.44
CA THR A 83 6.11 -16.92 -6.47
C THR A 83 5.85 -18.35 -5.99
N LEU A 84 6.06 -18.67 -4.71
CA LEU A 84 5.78 -20.00 -4.16
C LEU A 84 4.28 -20.36 -4.25
N TYR A 85 3.39 -19.39 -4.10
CA TYR A 85 1.94 -19.60 -4.20
C TYR A 85 1.41 -19.55 -5.64
N LYS A 86 2.20 -19.03 -6.58
CA LYS A 86 1.78 -18.87 -7.97
C LYS A 86 1.43 -20.20 -8.64
N LEU A 87 2.20 -21.28 -8.35
CA LEU A 87 2.02 -22.62 -8.92
C LEU A 87 1.80 -22.59 -10.44
N ARG A 88 0.56 -22.87 -10.89
CA ARG A 88 0.14 -22.89 -12.30
C ARG A 88 -0.55 -21.62 -12.75
N SER A 89 -0.71 -20.62 -11.87
CA SER A 89 -1.36 -19.36 -12.21
C SER A 89 -0.57 -18.60 -13.29
N LYS A 90 -1.27 -18.05 -14.24
CA LYS A 90 -0.71 -17.21 -15.31
C LYS A 90 -0.43 -15.81 -14.78
N VAL A 91 0.63 -15.67 -14.00
CA VAL A 91 1.04 -14.42 -13.36
C VAL A 91 2.54 -14.23 -13.54
N THR A 92 2.96 -13.03 -13.85
CA THR A 92 4.36 -12.58 -13.85
C THR A 92 4.56 -11.56 -12.77
N LEU A 93 5.65 -11.68 -12.03
CA LEU A 93 6.07 -10.78 -10.96
C LEU A 93 7.41 -10.15 -11.36
N THR A 94 7.44 -8.85 -11.61
CA THR A 94 8.63 -8.15 -12.11
C THR A 94 8.89 -6.90 -11.28
N PRO A 95 10.07 -6.74 -10.65
CA PRO A 95 10.43 -5.46 -10.04
C PRO A 95 10.33 -4.29 -11.03
N ALA A 96 9.91 -3.12 -10.56
CA ALA A 96 9.68 -1.94 -11.38
C ALA A 96 10.57 -0.76 -10.93
N PRO A 97 11.90 -0.87 -11.07
CA PRO A 97 12.85 0.15 -10.60
C PRO A 97 12.73 1.48 -11.35
N GLU A 98 12.08 1.49 -12.51
CA GLU A 98 11.78 2.68 -13.31
C GLU A 98 10.75 3.61 -12.66
N PHE A 99 10.05 3.15 -11.61
CA PHE A 99 9.14 3.98 -10.83
C PHE A 99 9.76 4.39 -9.49
N ALA A 100 9.53 5.63 -9.13
CA ALA A 100 9.70 6.15 -7.77
C ALA A 100 8.36 6.04 -7.02
N VAL A 101 8.41 5.71 -5.73
CA VAL A 101 7.27 5.82 -4.83
C VAL A 101 7.32 7.18 -4.16
N VAL A 102 6.27 7.98 -4.32
CA VAL A 102 6.25 9.36 -3.83
C VAL A 102 5.00 9.59 -2.98
N ALA A 103 5.17 10.24 -1.83
CA ALA A 103 4.06 10.78 -1.07
C ALA A 103 3.80 12.23 -1.49
N LEU A 104 2.51 12.60 -1.65
CA LEU A 104 2.07 13.96 -1.97
C LEU A 104 1.13 14.39 -0.85
N PHE A 105 1.43 15.47 -0.15
CA PHE A 105 0.69 15.87 1.04
C PHE A 105 0.67 17.39 1.24
N GLY A 106 -0.11 17.86 2.21
CA GLY A 106 -0.33 19.28 2.45
C GLY A 106 -1.60 19.81 1.76
N ALA A 107 -1.99 21.04 2.10
CA ALA A 107 -3.23 21.65 1.61
C ALA A 107 -3.23 21.80 0.09
N GLY A 108 -4.28 21.31 -0.58
CA GLY A 108 -4.42 21.37 -2.03
C GLY A 108 -3.72 20.24 -2.79
N ALA A 109 -3.08 19.26 -2.13
CA ALA A 109 -2.43 18.14 -2.82
C ALA A 109 -3.42 17.32 -3.65
N SER A 110 -4.58 16.97 -3.09
CA SER A 110 -5.64 16.23 -3.78
C SER A 110 -6.24 17.04 -4.94
N GLU A 111 -6.42 18.35 -4.78
CA GLU A 111 -6.90 19.23 -5.84
C GLU A 111 -5.95 19.26 -7.05
N LYS A 112 -4.63 19.37 -6.80
CA LYS A 112 -3.61 19.35 -7.86
C LYS A 112 -3.57 18.03 -8.63
N ALA A 113 -3.82 16.92 -7.96
CA ALA A 113 -3.94 15.61 -8.59
C ALA A 113 -5.35 15.36 -9.20
N ALA A 114 -6.30 16.26 -8.98
CA ALA A 114 -7.72 16.09 -9.34
C ALA A 114 -8.29 14.75 -8.85
N LEU A 115 -7.96 14.39 -7.61
CA LEU A 115 -8.47 13.22 -6.89
C LEU A 115 -9.46 13.66 -5.79
N PRO A 116 -10.56 12.91 -5.58
CA PRO A 116 -11.45 13.15 -4.44
C PRO A 116 -10.74 12.77 -3.12
N GLU A 117 -11.14 13.37 -2.00
CA GLU A 117 -10.63 13.03 -0.67
C GLU A 117 -11.26 11.73 -0.12
N THR A 118 -11.19 10.67 -0.92
CA THR A 118 -11.75 9.35 -0.57
C THR A 118 -10.63 8.34 -0.52
N ALA A 119 -10.47 7.64 0.59
CA ALA A 119 -9.44 6.62 0.78
C ALA A 119 -9.42 5.63 -0.39
N GLY A 120 -8.26 5.42 -0.99
CA GLY A 120 -8.04 4.51 -2.10
C GLY A 120 -8.50 5.04 -3.47
N ALA A 121 -9.10 6.22 -3.58
CA ALA A 121 -9.41 6.78 -4.91
C ALA A 121 -8.12 6.93 -5.72
N ALA A 122 -8.11 6.41 -6.96
CA ALA A 122 -6.92 6.34 -7.80
C ALA A 122 -7.18 6.94 -9.18
N LYS A 123 -6.13 7.48 -9.80
CA LYS A 123 -6.21 8.09 -11.15
C LYS A 123 -4.84 8.14 -11.80
N PRO A 124 -4.73 7.85 -13.11
CA PRO A 124 -3.54 8.19 -13.90
C PRO A 124 -3.31 9.70 -13.88
N VAL A 125 -2.14 10.14 -13.43
CA VAL A 125 -1.75 11.56 -13.35
C VAL A 125 -0.23 11.66 -13.20
N PHE A 126 0.38 12.78 -13.58
CA PHE A 126 1.81 13.04 -13.46
C PHE A 126 2.70 12.00 -14.18
N ASP A 127 2.27 11.55 -15.38
CA ASP A 127 2.92 10.48 -16.17
C ASP A 127 3.01 9.12 -15.48
N GLY A 128 2.24 8.91 -14.42
CA GLY A 128 2.15 7.67 -13.66
C GLY A 128 0.75 7.45 -13.11
N ILE A 129 0.67 6.97 -11.89
CA ILE A 129 -0.60 6.80 -11.17
C ILE A 129 -0.48 7.34 -9.76
N ALA A 130 -1.47 8.13 -9.33
CA ALA A 130 -1.60 8.57 -7.94
C ALA A 130 -2.90 8.04 -7.33
N PHE A 131 -2.88 7.85 -6.02
CA PHE A 131 -4.04 7.43 -5.26
C PHE A 131 -4.03 8.05 -3.87
N VAL A 132 -5.21 8.35 -3.34
CA VAL A 132 -5.38 8.77 -1.94
C VAL A 132 -4.96 7.62 -1.04
N ASP A 133 -4.15 7.89 -0.03
CA ASP A 133 -3.65 6.82 0.84
C ASP A 133 -4.82 5.98 1.39
N PRO A 134 -4.85 4.67 1.10
CA PRO A 134 -5.99 3.83 1.46
C PRO A 134 -6.20 3.68 2.97
N ARG A 135 -5.17 3.97 3.76
CA ARG A 135 -5.19 3.88 5.23
C ARG A 135 -5.93 5.06 5.86
N LEU A 136 -5.60 6.26 5.40
CA LEU A 136 -6.21 7.48 5.91
C LEU A 136 -6.01 8.63 4.90
N PRO A 137 -7.08 9.31 4.42
CA PRO A 137 -6.97 10.43 3.47
C PRO A 137 -6.11 11.59 3.99
N ASP A 138 -6.10 11.82 5.31
CA ASP A 138 -5.31 12.88 5.94
C ASP A 138 -3.78 12.70 5.75
N LEU A 139 -3.32 11.50 5.39
CA LEU A 139 -1.94 11.23 5.03
C LEU A 139 -1.59 11.78 3.63
N GLY A 140 -2.59 12.16 2.84
CA GLY A 140 -2.45 12.65 1.48
C GLY A 140 -2.51 11.53 0.45
N LEU A 141 -1.66 11.66 -0.58
CA LEU A 141 -1.64 10.75 -1.72
C LEU A 141 -0.34 9.94 -1.74
N ARG A 142 -0.41 8.78 -2.38
CA ARG A 142 0.74 8.04 -2.88
C ARG A 142 0.75 8.05 -4.39
N ALA A 143 1.94 8.04 -4.99
CA ALA A 143 2.10 8.00 -6.42
C ALA A 143 3.24 7.07 -6.83
N LEU A 144 3.06 6.38 -7.95
CA LEU A 144 4.10 5.66 -8.68
C LEU A 144 4.38 6.47 -9.93
N LEU A 145 5.53 7.13 -9.97
CA LEU A 145 5.90 8.07 -11.03
C LEU A 145 7.22 7.65 -11.67
N PRO A 146 7.47 8.02 -12.95
CA PRO A 146 8.75 7.75 -13.59
C PRO A 146 9.90 8.33 -12.77
N ARG A 147 10.86 7.47 -12.40
CA ARG A 147 11.97 7.81 -11.48
C ARG A 147 12.80 9.00 -11.92
N ASP A 148 13.05 9.10 -13.23
CA ASP A 148 13.97 10.10 -13.76
C ASP A 148 13.32 11.49 -13.89
N SER A 149 12.00 11.61 -13.84
CA SER A 149 11.27 12.85 -14.11
C SER A 149 10.29 13.29 -13.03
N PHE A 150 10.01 12.46 -12.02
CA PHE A 150 8.94 12.76 -11.04
C PHE A 150 9.11 14.13 -10.37
N ALA A 151 10.34 14.51 -10.00
CA ALA A 151 10.59 15.76 -9.31
C ALA A 151 10.21 16.97 -10.19
N ALA A 152 10.71 17.01 -11.43
CA ALA A 152 10.41 18.08 -12.37
C ALA A 152 8.92 18.13 -12.72
N THR A 153 8.27 16.97 -12.87
CA THR A 153 6.83 16.88 -13.14
C THR A 153 6.01 17.45 -11.97
N LEU A 154 6.36 17.09 -10.74
CA LEU A 154 5.65 17.56 -9.54
C LEU A 154 5.89 19.05 -9.27
N GLU A 155 7.12 19.54 -9.43
CA GLU A 155 7.43 20.96 -9.29
C GLU A 155 6.68 21.80 -10.34
N SER A 156 6.58 21.33 -11.57
CA SER A 156 5.78 21.97 -12.62
C SER A 156 4.28 21.98 -12.29
N ALA A 157 3.79 20.99 -11.55
CA ALA A 157 2.43 20.92 -11.02
C ALA A 157 2.24 21.78 -9.74
N GLY A 158 3.31 22.43 -9.25
CA GLY A 158 3.30 23.33 -8.10
C GLY A 158 3.35 22.60 -6.76
N PHE A 159 3.97 21.43 -6.70
CA PHE A 159 4.39 20.81 -5.44
C PHE A 159 5.82 21.27 -5.11
N GLU A 160 6.11 21.35 -3.83
CA GLU A 160 7.44 21.63 -3.31
C GLU A 160 8.08 20.36 -2.73
N PRO A 161 9.40 20.19 -2.80
CA PRO A 161 10.06 19.10 -2.09
C PRO A 161 9.85 19.28 -0.58
N GLU A 162 9.64 18.17 0.14
CA GLU A 162 9.45 18.23 1.58
C GLU A 162 10.67 18.78 2.32
N GLN A 163 10.41 19.41 3.47
CA GLN A 163 11.47 19.85 4.37
C GLN A 163 11.63 18.87 5.53
N SER A 164 12.85 18.31 5.65
CA SER A 164 13.33 17.60 6.86
C SER A 164 12.34 16.64 7.52
N GLY A 165 11.87 15.63 6.79
CA GLY A 165 11.03 14.57 7.35
C GLY A 165 9.61 15.03 7.73
N ALA A 166 9.04 15.98 7.00
CA ALA A 166 7.68 16.47 7.26
C ALA A 166 6.63 15.36 7.07
N TYR A 167 6.81 14.51 6.06
CA TYR A 167 5.95 13.34 5.84
C TYR A 167 6.02 12.34 6.98
N GLU A 168 7.22 12.05 7.48
CA GLU A 168 7.42 11.12 8.59
C GLU A 168 6.74 11.63 9.88
N ARG A 169 6.86 12.93 10.17
CA ARG A 169 6.15 13.54 11.31
C ARG A 169 4.63 13.47 11.16
N LEU A 170 4.13 13.70 9.93
CA LEU A 170 2.70 13.58 9.64
C LEU A 170 2.22 12.15 9.88
N ARG A 171 2.92 11.16 9.34
CA ARG A 171 2.61 9.74 9.47
C ARG A 171 2.57 9.30 10.94
N ILE A 172 3.61 9.65 11.70
CA ILE A 172 3.69 9.32 13.13
C ILE A 172 2.57 10.02 13.91
N GLY A 173 2.33 11.31 13.64
CA GLY A 173 1.27 12.08 14.30
C GLY A 173 -0.13 11.53 14.03
N LEU A 174 -0.34 10.84 12.92
CA LEU A 174 -1.59 10.15 12.57
C LEU A 174 -1.63 8.70 13.04
N GLY A 175 -0.56 8.18 13.68
CA GLY A 175 -0.50 6.80 14.15
C GLY A 175 -0.46 5.75 13.03
N ILE A 176 0.04 6.10 11.84
CA ILE A 176 0.07 5.19 10.67
C ILE A 176 1.37 4.38 10.69
N PRO A 177 1.32 3.04 10.74
CA PRO A 177 2.51 2.19 10.71
C PRO A 177 3.21 2.20 9.34
N ASP A 178 4.54 1.98 9.32
CA ASP A 178 5.36 1.82 8.12
C ASP A 178 6.12 0.49 8.18
N GLY A 179 5.42 -0.56 7.83
CA GLY A 179 5.96 -1.90 7.64
C GLY A 179 6.79 -2.41 8.81
N SER A 180 7.93 -3.04 8.51
CA SER A 180 8.81 -3.64 9.51
C SER A 180 9.59 -2.62 10.36
N ARG A 181 9.51 -1.33 10.04
CA ARG A 181 10.05 -0.26 10.89
C ARG A 181 9.27 -0.12 12.19
N ASP A 182 7.96 -0.37 12.15
CA ASP A 182 7.06 -0.21 13.29
C ASP A 182 6.44 -1.53 13.77
N LEU A 183 6.42 -2.57 12.92
CA LEU A 183 5.75 -3.85 13.18
C LEU A 183 6.75 -5.01 13.22
N GLU A 184 6.77 -5.76 14.32
CA GLU A 184 7.63 -6.94 14.43
C GLU A 184 7.16 -8.08 13.52
N ILE A 185 8.04 -8.48 12.59
CA ILE A 185 7.79 -9.58 11.65
C ILE A 185 7.57 -10.89 12.41
N GLU A 186 6.59 -11.68 11.97
CA GLU A 186 6.20 -12.98 12.54
C GLU A 186 5.69 -12.92 14.00
N LYS A 187 5.54 -11.71 14.56
CA LYS A 187 5.05 -11.52 15.92
C LYS A 187 3.79 -10.69 15.98
N THR A 188 3.78 -9.52 15.33
CA THR A 188 2.64 -8.60 15.34
C THR A 188 1.42 -9.22 14.67
N THR A 189 0.23 -8.96 15.21
CA THR A 189 -1.04 -9.31 14.58
C THR A 189 -1.64 -8.10 13.90
N LEU A 190 -2.46 -8.29 12.85
CA LEU A 190 -3.08 -7.16 12.15
C LEU A 190 -3.98 -6.31 13.05
N MET A 191 -4.66 -6.95 13.99
CA MET A 191 -5.56 -6.25 14.92
C MET A 191 -4.80 -5.36 15.92
N GLU A 192 -3.60 -5.77 16.35
CA GLU A 192 -2.73 -4.95 17.19
C GLU A 192 -2.11 -3.78 16.41
N ALA A 193 -1.89 -3.97 15.12
CA ALA A 193 -1.29 -2.98 14.21
C ALA A 193 -2.33 -2.01 13.59
N GLY A 194 -3.60 -2.05 14.01
CA GLY A 194 -4.62 -1.11 13.52
C GLY A 194 -5.11 -1.35 12.09
N PHE A 195 -4.86 -2.53 11.50
CA PHE A 195 -5.29 -2.80 10.12
C PHE A 195 -6.81 -2.82 9.93
N ASP A 196 -7.58 -3.13 10.97
CA ASP A 196 -9.04 -3.07 10.92
C ASP A 196 -9.52 -1.62 10.80
N GLU A 197 -9.01 -0.75 11.66
CA GLU A 197 -9.33 0.66 11.71
C GLU A 197 -8.85 1.42 10.47
N LEU A 198 -7.71 1.03 9.91
CA LEU A 198 -7.07 1.64 8.74
C LEU A 198 -7.50 0.99 7.40
N GLY A 199 -8.57 0.18 7.40
CA GLY A 199 -9.08 -0.40 6.16
C GLY A 199 -8.19 -1.42 5.47
N GLY A 200 -7.19 -1.99 6.17
CA GLY A 200 -6.25 -2.99 5.64
C GLY A 200 -6.80 -4.42 5.60
N ILE A 201 -8.04 -4.64 6.05
CA ILE A 201 -8.72 -5.95 6.08
C ILE A 201 -10.10 -5.81 5.46
N ASP A 202 -10.40 -6.62 4.44
CA ASP A 202 -11.77 -6.78 3.97
C ASP A 202 -12.41 -8.01 4.61
N TRP A 203 -13.44 -7.78 5.42
CA TRP A 203 -14.14 -8.83 6.15
C TRP A 203 -15.18 -9.58 5.32
N LYS A 204 -15.46 -9.13 4.11
CA LYS A 204 -16.45 -9.69 3.19
C LYS A 204 -15.82 -10.52 2.07
N LYS A 205 -14.52 -10.40 1.88
CA LYS A 205 -13.78 -11.05 0.79
C LYS A 205 -13.70 -12.54 1.05
N GLY A 206 -13.86 -13.44 1.27
CA GLY A 206 -13.54 -14.87 1.41
C GLY A 206 -12.24 -15.15 2.18
N CYS A 207 -11.79 -16.39 2.11
CA CYS A 207 -10.64 -16.85 2.88
C CYS A 207 -9.30 -16.33 2.33
N PHE A 208 -8.38 -16.03 3.24
CA PHE A 208 -6.98 -15.70 2.93
C PHE A 208 -6.03 -16.32 3.97
N ILE A 209 -4.76 -16.43 3.63
CA ILE A 209 -3.75 -17.03 4.52
C ILE A 209 -3.65 -16.25 5.83
N GLY A 210 -3.74 -16.96 6.96
CA GLY A 210 -3.61 -16.39 8.31
C GLY A 210 -4.85 -15.70 8.86
N GLN A 211 -5.97 -15.71 8.14
CA GLN A 211 -7.21 -15.03 8.57
C GLN A 211 -7.80 -15.55 9.87
N GLU A 212 -7.58 -16.83 10.22
CA GLU A 212 -8.23 -17.45 11.39
C GLU A 212 -7.92 -16.71 12.71
N LEU A 213 -6.64 -16.39 12.94
CA LEU A 213 -6.25 -15.62 14.11
C LEU A 213 -6.84 -14.20 14.07
N THR A 214 -6.79 -13.54 12.93
CA THR A 214 -7.32 -12.18 12.73
C THR A 214 -8.83 -12.14 13.03
N ALA A 215 -9.60 -13.07 12.47
CA ALA A 215 -11.04 -13.18 12.72
C ALA A 215 -11.34 -13.51 14.18
N ARG A 216 -10.59 -14.44 14.79
CA ARG A 216 -10.75 -14.79 16.21
C ARG A 216 -10.51 -13.58 17.12
N MET A 217 -9.48 -12.78 16.85
CA MET A 217 -9.18 -11.57 17.62
C MET A 217 -10.31 -10.55 17.52
N ARG A 218 -10.86 -10.32 16.35
CA ARG A 218 -11.99 -9.41 16.14
C ARG A 218 -13.23 -9.85 16.91
N TYR A 219 -13.68 -11.08 16.66
CA TYR A 219 -14.98 -11.56 17.18
C TYR A 219 -14.97 -11.89 18.68
N ARG A 220 -13.79 -12.17 19.26
CA ARG A 220 -13.65 -12.47 20.69
C ARG A 220 -13.09 -11.31 21.51
N GLY A 221 -12.81 -10.14 20.88
CA GLY A 221 -12.30 -8.96 21.58
C GLY A 221 -10.93 -9.18 22.24
N LEU A 222 -10.06 -10.00 21.64
CA LEU A 222 -8.78 -10.40 22.23
C LEU A 222 -7.63 -9.42 22.00
N VAL A 223 -7.91 -8.22 21.50
CA VAL A 223 -6.88 -7.19 21.26
C VAL A 223 -6.44 -6.60 22.59
N LYS A 224 -5.22 -6.93 23.03
CA LYS A 224 -4.65 -6.47 24.31
C LYS A 224 -3.73 -5.26 24.14
N ARG A 225 -3.22 -5.01 22.95
CA ARG A 225 -2.31 -3.93 22.60
C ARG A 225 -2.79 -3.26 21.34
N ARG A 226 -2.58 -1.96 21.22
CA ARG A 226 -2.86 -1.20 20.00
C ARG A 226 -1.70 -0.24 19.75
N LEU A 227 -1.46 0.08 18.48
CA LEU A 227 -0.68 1.24 18.10
C LEU A 227 -1.44 2.49 18.57
N VAL A 228 -0.76 3.39 19.22
CA VAL A 228 -1.27 4.69 19.69
C VAL A 228 -0.28 5.78 19.33
#